data_8b4bc70b0b103fbef9a88eb0fd0c3295
#
_entry.id   8b4bc70b0b103fbef9a88eb0fd0c3295
#
_cell.length_a   1.000
_cell.length_b   1.000
_cell.length_c   1.000
_cell.angle_alpha   90.00
_cell.angle_beta   90.00
_cell.angle_gamma   90.00
#
_symmetry.space_group_name_H-M   'P 1'
#
loop_
_entity.id
_entity.type
_entity.pdbx_description
1 polymer ?
#
loop_
_entity_poly.entity_id
_entity_poly.type
_entity_poly.pdbx_seq_one_letter_code
_entity_poly.pdbx_strand_id
1 'polypeptide(L)'
;PNPFTAFTNLKVILPSKLDDSMPRVTTASIDIYNIKGQKVKSISLDPNKTIEQYTYWDGRDAGGKKCSSGIYFLNLSVDGKRCLSKKVTLFR
;
A
#
# COMPACT_ATOMS: atom_id res chain seq x y z
N PRO A 1 -8.44 5.43 7.85
CA PRO A 1 -9.71 4.96 8.39
C PRO A 1 -10.51 4.20 7.37
N ASN A 2 -11.38 3.38 7.88
CA ASN A 2 -12.20 2.49 7.08
C ASN A 2 -13.63 2.55 7.62
N PRO A 3 -14.62 3.02 6.85
CA PRO A 3 -14.57 3.38 5.43
C PRO A 3 -14.02 4.78 5.16
N PHE A 4 -13.76 5.08 3.92
CA PHE A 4 -13.32 6.40 3.50
C PHE A 4 -14.04 6.83 2.22
N THR A 5 -14.10 8.16 1.97
CA THR A 5 -14.86 8.70 0.83
C THR A 5 -13.98 9.25 -0.28
N ALA A 6 -12.88 9.92 0.03
CA ALA A 6 -12.03 10.56 -0.97
C ALA A 6 -10.64 9.91 -1.04
N PHE A 7 -10.02 9.71 0.11
CA PHE A 7 -8.72 9.06 0.20
C PHE A 7 -8.53 8.52 1.62
N THR A 8 -7.58 7.63 1.77
CA THR A 8 -7.19 7.13 3.09
C THR A 8 -5.71 7.36 3.29
N ASN A 9 -5.36 7.85 4.48
CA ASN A 9 -3.97 8.05 4.88
C ASN A 9 -3.40 6.75 5.42
N LEU A 10 -2.16 6.48 5.06
CA LEU A 10 -1.48 5.26 5.42
C LEU A 10 -0.16 5.61 6.10
N LYS A 11 0.06 5.03 7.27
CA LYS A 11 1.36 5.07 7.94
C LYS A 11 2.03 3.73 7.73
N VAL A 12 3.26 3.75 7.23
CA VAL A 12 3.98 2.54 6.88
C VAL A 12 5.28 2.47 7.66
N ILE A 13 5.52 1.31 8.28
CA ILE A 13 6.79 1.02 8.95
C ILE A 13 7.37 -0.18 8.24
N LEU A 14 8.50 0.03 7.56
CA LEU A 14 9.16 -1.06 6.85
C LEU A 14 10.05 -1.86 7.79
N PRO A 15 10.25 -3.16 7.50
CA PRO A 15 11.22 -3.94 8.24
C PRO A 15 12.60 -3.29 8.12
N SER A 16 13.29 -3.12 9.24
CA SER A 16 14.67 -2.63 9.23
C SER A 16 15.61 -3.81 9.35
N LYS A 17 16.81 -3.67 8.79
CA LYS A 17 17.81 -4.71 8.96
C LYS A 17 18.37 -4.63 10.38
N LEU A 18 18.61 -5.80 10.98
CA LEU A 18 19.10 -5.91 12.33
C LEU A 18 20.60 -5.68 12.43
N ASP A 19 21.34 -6.03 11.35
CA ASP A 19 22.78 -5.82 11.28
C ASP A 19 23.20 -5.76 9.80
N ASP A 20 24.49 -5.54 9.55
CA ASP A 20 25.02 -5.36 8.20
C ASP A 20 25.03 -6.64 7.38
N SER A 21 24.81 -7.80 8.01
CA SER A 21 24.76 -9.06 7.28
C SER A 21 23.41 -9.28 6.59
N MET A 22 22.38 -8.53 6.97
CA MET A 22 21.05 -8.66 6.37
C MET A 22 20.98 -7.92 5.03
N PRO A 23 20.26 -8.49 4.04
CA PRO A 23 20.09 -7.81 2.75
C PRO A 23 19.38 -6.48 2.91
N ARG A 24 19.75 -5.51 2.09
CA ARG A 24 19.04 -4.24 2.02
C ARG A 24 17.71 -4.44 1.29
N VAL A 25 16.69 -3.72 1.77
CA VAL A 25 15.44 -3.61 1.04
C VAL A 25 15.71 -2.73 -0.18
N THR A 26 15.36 -3.21 -1.36
CA THR A 26 15.59 -2.47 -2.61
C THR A 26 14.31 -1.88 -3.18
N THR A 27 13.15 -2.50 -2.94
CA THR A 27 11.87 -1.99 -3.41
C THR A 27 10.81 -2.15 -2.33
N ALA A 28 9.88 -1.22 -2.29
CA ALA A 28 8.72 -1.30 -1.42
C ALA A 28 7.54 -0.60 -2.08
N SER A 29 6.36 -1.15 -1.91
CA SER A 29 5.14 -0.59 -2.47
C SER A 29 3.92 -0.99 -1.67
N ILE A 30 2.85 -0.23 -1.84
CA ILE A 30 1.51 -0.66 -1.43
C ILE A 30 0.76 -0.98 -2.70
N ASP A 31 0.36 -2.22 -2.84
CA ASP A 31 -0.39 -2.70 -4.00
C ASP A 31 -1.86 -2.81 -3.61
N ILE A 32 -2.72 -2.22 -4.40
CA ILE A 32 -4.15 -2.10 -4.10
C ILE A 32 -4.91 -3.01 -5.05
N TYR A 33 -5.73 -3.90 -4.47
CA TYR A 33 -6.51 -4.87 -5.21
C TYR A 33 -8.00 -4.70 -4.94
N ASN A 34 -8.82 -4.93 -5.95
CA ASN A 34 -10.27 -4.98 -5.77
C ASN A 34 -10.69 -6.36 -5.26
N ILE A 35 -11.99 -6.54 -5.03
CA ILE A 35 -12.52 -7.80 -4.47
C ILE A 35 -12.35 -8.99 -5.43
N LYS A 36 -12.14 -8.72 -6.71
CA LYS A 36 -11.88 -9.77 -7.71
C LYS A 36 -10.42 -10.20 -7.75
N GLY A 37 -9.57 -9.55 -6.96
CA GLY A 37 -8.14 -9.84 -6.95
C GLY A 37 -7.34 -9.13 -8.05
N GLN A 38 -7.93 -8.17 -8.70
CA GLN A 38 -7.25 -7.38 -9.74
C GLN A 38 -6.52 -6.23 -9.12
N LYS A 39 -5.25 -6.04 -9.47
CA LYS A 39 -4.47 -4.90 -9.00
C LYS A 39 -4.96 -3.64 -9.71
N VAL A 40 -5.41 -2.66 -8.95
CA VAL A 40 -5.92 -1.41 -9.49
C VAL A 40 -4.90 -0.28 -9.41
N LYS A 41 -3.97 -0.35 -8.48
CA LYS A 41 -2.93 0.68 -8.33
C LYS A 41 -1.77 0.14 -7.50
N SER A 42 -0.57 0.69 -7.75
CA SER A 42 0.59 0.46 -6.91
C SER A 42 1.16 1.81 -6.50
N ILE A 43 1.43 1.97 -5.21
CA ILE A 43 2.01 3.20 -4.66
C ILE A 43 3.43 2.88 -4.23
N SER A 44 4.41 3.54 -4.84
CA SER A 44 5.81 3.33 -4.50
C SER A 44 6.13 3.95 -3.13
N LEU A 45 6.92 3.24 -2.36
CA LEU A 45 7.42 3.68 -1.06
C LEU A 45 8.94 3.83 -1.12
N ASP A 46 9.49 4.61 -0.19
CA ASP A 46 10.94 4.74 -0.06
C ASP A 46 11.47 3.53 0.71
N PRO A 47 12.21 2.62 0.06
CA PRO A 47 12.70 1.41 0.73
C PRO A 47 13.79 1.69 1.76
N ASN A 48 14.39 2.88 1.75
CA ASN A 48 15.47 3.24 2.67
C ASN A 48 14.97 3.93 3.93
N LYS A 49 13.69 4.26 3.98
CA LYS A 49 13.11 4.94 5.14
C LYS A 49 12.66 3.92 6.16
N THR A 50 13.48 3.73 7.20
CA THR A 50 13.32 2.63 8.15
C THR A 50 12.53 2.99 9.40
N ILE A 51 12.20 4.27 9.62
CA ILE A 51 11.37 4.66 10.75
C ILE A 51 9.92 4.53 10.32
N GLU A 52 9.31 5.60 9.91
CA GLU A 52 7.94 5.53 9.41
C GLU A 52 7.80 6.46 8.23
N GLN A 53 6.92 6.13 7.32
CA GLN A 53 6.61 7.01 6.21
C GLN A 53 5.10 7.04 6.00
N TYR A 54 4.65 8.11 5.40
CA TYR A 54 3.24 8.35 5.20
C TYR A 54 2.94 8.45 3.72
N THR A 55 1.83 7.86 3.34
CA THR A 55 1.30 7.98 1.99
C THR A 55 -0.22 7.95 2.05
N TYR A 56 -0.87 7.95 0.91
CA TYR A 56 -2.32 7.89 0.88
C TYR A 56 -2.77 7.25 -0.44
N TRP A 57 -4.01 6.75 -0.42
CA TRP A 57 -4.70 6.33 -1.63
C TRP A 57 -5.92 7.23 -1.81
N ASP A 58 -6.04 7.76 -3.02
CA ASP A 58 -7.11 8.71 -3.39
C ASP A 58 -8.34 8.01 -3.96
N GLY A 59 -8.41 6.69 -3.90
CA GLY A 59 -9.53 5.93 -4.44
C GLY A 59 -9.56 5.87 -5.96
N ARG A 60 -8.44 6.13 -6.61
CA ARG A 60 -8.33 6.07 -8.08
C ARG A 60 -7.40 4.96 -8.50
N ASP A 61 -7.64 4.43 -9.71
CA ASP A 61 -6.76 3.43 -10.28
C ASP A 61 -5.50 4.09 -10.89
N ALA A 62 -4.63 3.27 -11.47
CA ALA A 62 -3.38 3.74 -12.04
C ALA A 62 -3.58 4.74 -13.19
N GLY A 63 -4.72 4.67 -13.87
CA GLY A 63 -5.05 5.60 -14.95
C GLY A 63 -5.73 6.89 -14.48
N GLY A 64 -5.91 7.06 -13.17
CA GLY A 64 -6.57 8.23 -12.60
C GLY A 64 -8.08 8.15 -12.56
N LYS A 65 -8.67 7.01 -12.94
CA LYS A 65 -10.11 6.82 -12.94
C LYS A 65 -10.59 6.47 -11.53
N LYS A 66 -11.70 7.05 -11.11
CA LYS A 66 -12.28 6.76 -9.80
C LYS A 66 -12.70 5.29 -9.72
N CYS A 67 -12.24 4.61 -8.67
CA CYS A 67 -12.69 3.27 -8.38
C CYS A 67 -14.10 3.31 -7.80
N SER A 68 -14.88 2.27 -8.05
CA SER A 68 -16.25 2.17 -7.52
C SER A 68 -16.24 1.86 -6.03
N SER A 69 -17.34 2.17 -5.36
CA SER A 69 -17.54 1.80 -3.96
C SER A 69 -17.37 0.31 -3.78
N GLY A 70 -16.75 -0.09 -2.70
CA GLY A 70 -16.56 -1.49 -2.39
C GLY A 70 -15.35 -1.74 -1.51
N ILE A 71 -15.02 -3.01 -1.37
CA ILE A 71 -13.91 -3.47 -0.55
C ILE A 71 -12.64 -3.55 -1.40
N TYR A 72 -11.55 -3.04 -0.83
CA TYR A 72 -10.23 -3.08 -1.46
C TYR A 72 -9.22 -3.61 -0.46
N PHE A 73 -8.19 -4.25 -0.97
CA PHE A 73 -7.10 -4.81 -0.16
C PHE A 73 -5.81 -4.05 -0.49
N LEU A 74 -5.18 -3.54 0.55
CA LEU A 74 -3.92 -2.82 0.46
C LEU A 74 -2.83 -3.73 0.98
N ASN A 75 -1.94 -4.18 0.10
CA ASN A 75 -0.88 -5.11 0.44
C ASN A 75 0.46 -4.39 0.45
N LEU A 76 1.14 -4.41 1.60
CA LEU A 76 2.52 -3.93 1.65
C LEU A 76 3.43 -5.00 1.08
N SER A 77 4.15 -4.66 0.03
CA SER A 77 5.13 -5.54 -0.61
C SER A 77 6.52 -4.98 -0.42
N VAL A 78 7.45 -5.84 0.00
CA VAL A 78 8.86 -5.49 0.18
C VAL A 78 9.68 -6.49 -0.60
N ASP A 79 10.48 -5.99 -1.56
CA ASP A 79 11.27 -6.81 -2.47
C ASP A 79 10.43 -7.91 -3.15
N GLY A 80 9.22 -7.54 -3.55
CA GLY A 80 8.33 -8.44 -4.26
C GLY A 80 7.54 -9.40 -3.39
N LYS A 81 7.73 -9.36 -2.07
CA LYS A 81 7.01 -10.24 -1.14
C LYS A 81 6.00 -9.44 -0.32
N ARG A 82 4.78 -9.98 -0.23
CA ARG A 82 3.75 -9.36 0.59
C ARG A 82 4.07 -9.56 2.07
N CYS A 83 4.10 -8.46 2.81
CA CYS A 83 4.38 -8.47 4.25
C CYS A 83 3.13 -8.30 5.09
N LEU A 84 2.26 -7.38 4.69
CA LEU A 84 1.05 -7.04 5.43
C LEU A 84 -0.08 -6.80 4.45
N SER A 85 -1.30 -7.00 4.92
CA SER A 85 -2.51 -6.73 4.15
C SER A 85 -3.52 -6.02 5.02
N LYS A 86 -4.18 -5.03 4.46
CA LYS A 86 -5.21 -4.25 5.14
C LYS A 86 -6.43 -4.16 4.24
N LYS A 87 -7.59 -4.45 4.81
CA LYS A 87 -8.87 -4.30 4.09
C LYS A 87 -9.42 -2.90 4.35
N VAL A 88 -9.84 -2.20 3.31
CA VAL A 88 -10.51 -0.90 3.43
C VAL A 88 -11.79 -0.93 2.61
N THR A 89 -12.73 -0.10 3.01
CA THR A 89 -13.98 0.08 2.28
C THR A 89 -14.00 1.48 1.69
N LEU A 90 -14.09 1.57 0.37
CA LEU A 90 -14.26 2.83 -0.34
C LEU A 90 -15.76 3.09 -0.45
N PHE A 91 -16.17 4.25 0.00
CA PHE A 91 -17.57 4.63 -0.01
C PHE A 91 -17.71 5.97 -0.73
N ARG A 92 -18.36 5.94 -1.90
CA ARG A 92 -18.58 7.14 -2.70
C ARG A 92 -20.02 7.61 -2.64
#